data_4bcb8e45039aa7ad58c67dc630beac99
#
_entry.id   4bcb8e45039aa7ad58c67dc630beac99
#
_cell.length_a   1.000
_cell.length_b   1.000
_cell.length_c   1.000
_cell.angle_alpha   90.00
_cell.angle_beta   90.00
_cell.angle_gamma   90.00
#
_symmetry.space_group_name_H-M   'P 1'
#
loop_
_entity.id
_entity.type
_entity.pdbx_description
1 polymer ?
#
loop_
_entity_poly.entity_id
_entity_poly.type
_entity_poly.pdbx_seq_one_letter_code
_entity_poly.pdbx_strand_id
1 'polypeptide(L)'
;FLFLSNIISGFAQGISMIAIPWYFVDILDKPDIFAFFYFLLTFLTLFWGLYAGTIVDRYSRKKVFIYTNLVCGSIIGLISYYGFYYASNPDYLLPEYLVLLVFGLTIFNYNIHYPNLYAFGQEITEKKNYGKLNSYIEVQGQVTSMFAGAFAAVLLTGIESSSFNLAGFKIQVPFTIEAWSIHEVFMMDAITYFIGIILFLFIKYTPIDKSEVHLGSLFIRLNGGFKYLKSNPNIFAFGTLSYFLFAFTLVQVHILLPLYVENFKS
;
A
#
# COMPACT_ATOMS: atom_id res chain seq x y z
N PHE A 1 -12.43 -9.67 11.91
CA PHE A 1 -12.52 -9.61 10.45
C PHE A 1 -11.79 -8.38 9.89
N LEU A 2 -11.98 -7.16 10.44
CA LEU A 2 -11.31 -5.94 9.95
C LEU A 2 -9.79 -6.10 9.92
N PHE A 3 -9.17 -6.47 11.04
CA PHE A 3 -7.72 -6.69 11.12
C PHE A 3 -7.25 -7.82 10.21
N LEU A 4 -7.99 -8.92 10.14
CA LEU A 4 -7.63 -10.05 9.28
C LEU A 4 -7.64 -9.64 7.81
N SER A 5 -8.66 -8.92 7.37
CA SER A 5 -8.72 -8.38 6.00
C SER A 5 -7.53 -7.46 5.71
N ASN A 6 -7.20 -6.57 6.66
CA ASN A 6 -6.10 -5.62 6.51
C ASN A 6 -4.72 -6.32 6.48
N ILE A 7 -4.52 -7.38 7.27
CA ILE A 7 -3.28 -8.18 7.24
C ILE A 7 -3.13 -8.87 5.88
N ILE A 8 -4.16 -9.58 5.43
CA ILE A 8 -4.11 -10.37 4.18
C ILE A 8 -3.89 -9.44 2.98
N SER A 9 -4.70 -8.38 2.86
CA SER A 9 -4.58 -7.42 1.76
C SER A 9 -3.28 -6.61 1.85
N GLY A 10 -2.92 -6.13 3.04
CA GLY A 10 -1.69 -5.34 3.23
C GLY A 10 -0.42 -6.15 2.98
N PHE A 11 -0.43 -7.45 3.26
CA PHE A 11 0.71 -8.33 2.96
C PHE A 11 0.93 -8.47 1.45
N ALA A 12 -0.10 -8.82 0.69
CA ALA A 12 -0.01 -8.97 -0.75
C ALA A 12 0.30 -7.65 -1.45
N GLN A 13 -0.37 -6.56 -1.04
CA GLN A 13 -0.10 -5.22 -1.53
C GLN A 13 1.34 -4.79 -1.24
N GLY A 14 1.87 -5.11 -0.06
CA GLY A 14 3.26 -4.81 0.30
C GLY A 14 4.26 -5.53 -0.60
N ILE A 15 3.99 -6.79 -0.98
CA ILE A 15 4.80 -7.53 -1.95
C ILE A 15 4.72 -6.88 -3.33
N SER A 16 3.51 -6.53 -3.81
CA SER A 16 3.31 -5.86 -5.10
C SER A 16 4.06 -4.52 -5.18
N MET A 17 4.06 -3.74 -4.10
CA MET A 17 4.75 -2.44 -4.02
C MET A 17 6.28 -2.55 -4.08
N ILE A 18 6.85 -3.71 -3.76
CA ILE A 18 8.27 -3.99 -3.91
C ILE A 18 8.55 -4.61 -5.29
N ALA A 19 7.67 -5.49 -5.75
CA ALA A 19 7.81 -6.18 -7.03
C ALA A 19 7.78 -5.22 -8.22
N ILE A 20 6.96 -4.18 -8.17
CA ILE A 20 6.83 -3.23 -9.28
C ILE A 20 8.14 -2.46 -9.56
N PRO A 21 8.75 -1.74 -8.59
CA PRO A 21 10.04 -1.08 -8.82
C PRO A 21 11.14 -2.08 -9.21
N TRP A 22 11.17 -3.26 -8.58
CA TRP A 22 12.11 -4.32 -8.94
C TRP A 22 11.95 -4.75 -10.42
N TYR A 23 10.72 -4.93 -10.89
CA TYR A 23 10.44 -5.26 -12.29
C TYR A 23 10.97 -4.20 -13.26
N PHE A 24 10.87 -2.91 -12.92
CA PHE A 24 11.41 -1.83 -13.74
C PHE A 24 12.93 -1.75 -13.71
N VAL A 25 13.56 -2.08 -12.60
CA VAL A 25 15.03 -2.03 -12.44
C VAL A 25 15.69 -3.27 -13.04
N ASP A 26 15.27 -4.47 -12.59
CA ASP A 26 15.96 -5.72 -12.91
C ASP A 26 15.47 -6.40 -14.21
N ILE A 27 14.19 -6.24 -14.56
CA ILE A 27 13.61 -6.94 -15.71
C ILE A 27 13.55 -6.06 -16.94
N LEU A 28 13.09 -4.81 -16.79
CA LEU A 28 12.93 -3.90 -17.93
C LEU A 28 14.16 -3.03 -18.20
N ASP A 29 15.07 -2.89 -17.23
CA ASP A 29 16.20 -1.94 -17.27
C ASP A 29 15.76 -0.49 -17.57
N LYS A 30 14.65 -0.06 -16.93
CA LYS A 30 14.02 1.25 -17.11
C LYS A 30 13.71 1.95 -15.78
N PRO A 31 14.69 2.13 -14.89
CA PRO A 31 14.47 2.76 -13.58
C PRO A 31 14.01 4.22 -13.68
N ASP A 32 14.42 4.92 -14.72
CA ASP A 32 14.09 6.31 -15.02
C ASP A 32 12.59 6.51 -15.29
N ILE A 33 11.98 5.61 -16.06
CA ILE A 33 10.54 5.63 -16.35
C ILE A 33 9.74 5.45 -15.04
N PHE A 34 10.14 4.48 -14.23
CA PHE A 34 9.49 4.27 -12.94
C PHE A 34 9.64 5.47 -12.02
N ALA A 35 10.85 6.02 -11.89
CA ALA A 35 11.13 7.18 -11.04
C ALA A 35 10.30 8.40 -11.47
N PHE A 36 10.24 8.69 -12.78
CA PHE A 36 9.42 9.78 -13.32
C PHE A 36 7.93 9.58 -13.05
N PHE A 37 7.41 8.38 -13.28
CA PHE A 37 6.01 8.06 -13.02
C PHE A 37 5.67 8.15 -11.53
N TYR A 38 6.55 7.67 -10.65
CA TYR A 38 6.38 7.75 -9.21
C TYR A 38 6.37 9.22 -8.73
N PHE A 39 7.26 10.04 -9.27
CA PHE A 39 7.23 11.49 -9.02
C PHE A 39 5.89 12.11 -9.43
N LEU A 40 5.42 11.81 -10.65
CA LEU A 40 4.13 12.32 -11.14
C LEU A 40 2.97 11.86 -10.27
N LEU A 41 2.92 10.58 -9.90
CA LEU A 41 1.90 10.05 -9.00
C LEU A 41 1.93 10.72 -7.64
N THR A 42 3.11 10.91 -7.06
CA THR A 42 3.26 11.59 -5.76
C THR A 42 2.68 13.00 -5.82
N PHE A 43 2.93 13.73 -6.90
CA PHE A 43 2.33 15.04 -7.11
C PHE A 43 0.80 14.96 -7.24
N LEU A 44 0.28 14.00 -8.01
CA LEU A 44 -1.16 13.81 -8.18
C LEU A 44 -1.87 13.40 -6.87
N THR A 45 -1.19 12.67 -5.99
CA THR A 45 -1.77 12.26 -4.70
C THR A 45 -2.04 13.42 -3.75
N LEU A 46 -1.38 14.58 -3.91
CA LEU A 46 -1.71 15.79 -3.16
C LEU A 46 -3.16 16.24 -3.41
N PHE A 47 -3.59 16.13 -4.64
CA PHE A 47 -4.98 16.46 -5.02
C PHE A 47 -5.93 15.31 -4.74
N TRP A 48 -5.50 14.08 -5.03
CA TRP A 48 -6.29 12.87 -4.81
C TRP A 48 -6.67 12.67 -3.34
N GLY A 49 -5.76 12.95 -2.41
CA GLY A 49 -6.02 12.84 -0.96
C GLY A 49 -7.26 13.62 -0.50
N LEU A 50 -7.55 14.76 -1.13
CA LEU A 50 -8.74 15.55 -0.84
C LEU A 50 -10.03 14.87 -1.30
N TYR A 51 -10.00 14.25 -2.49
CA TYR A 51 -11.13 13.46 -2.99
C TYR A 51 -11.32 12.19 -2.16
N ALA A 52 -10.22 11.52 -1.83
CA ALA A 52 -10.22 10.33 -0.98
C ALA A 52 -10.89 10.60 0.37
N GLY A 53 -10.51 11.70 1.04
CA GLY A 53 -11.18 12.15 2.27
C GLY A 53 -12.68 12.39 2.07
N THR A 54 -13.06 13.02 0.95
CA THR A 54 -14.48 13.24 0.61
C THR A 54 -15.26 11.94 0.43
N ILE A 55 -14.68 10.96 -0.26
CA ILE A 55 -15.28 9.63 -0.45
C ILE A 55 -15.51 8.96 0.91
N VAL A 56 -14.47 8.98 1.75
CA VAL A 56 -14.52 8.40 3.09
C VAL A 56 -15.58 9.10 3.96
N ASP A 57 -15.72 10.42 3.91
CA ASP A 57 -16.69 11.15 4.72
C ASP A 57 -18.13 11.00 4.22
N ARG A 58 -18.33 10.86 2.93
CA ARG A 58 -19.66 10.82 2.30
C ARG A 58 -20.33 9.45 2.35
N TYR A 59 -19.55 8.39 2.14
CA TYR A 59 -20.08 7.04 1.99
C TYR A 59 -19.90 6.20 3.24
N SER A 60 -20.70 5.13 3.35
CA SER A 60 -20.54 4.11 4.39
C SER A 60 -19.14 3.47 4.31
N ARG A 61 -18.42 3.42 5.42
CA ARG A 61 -17.05 2.89 5.50
C ARG A 61 -16.93 1.48 4.91
N LYS A 62 -17.89 0.61 5.25
CA LYS A 62 -17.96 -0.76 4.72
C LYS A 62 -18.15 -0.77 3.20
N LYS A 63 -19.03 0.08 2.65
CA LYS A 63 -19.23 0.18 1.20
C LYS A 63 -17.96 0.68 0.50
N VAL A 64 -17.28 1.67 1.07
CA VAL A 64 -16.01 2.17 0.51
C VAL A 64 -15.00 1.03 0.38
N PHE A 65 -14.78 0.22 1.42
CA PHE A 65 -13.89 -0.95 1.32
C PHE A 65 -14.32 -1.94 0.24
N ILE A 66 -15.61 -2.30 0.19
CA ILE A 66 -16.10 -3.27 -0.79
C ILE A 66 -15.90 -2.76 -2.22
N TYR A 67 -16.28 -1.51 -2.50
CA TYR A 67 -16.16 -0.96 -3.86
C TYR A 67 -14.72 -0.73 -4.29
N THR A 68 -13.85 -0.22 -3.42
CA THR A 68 -12.44 -0.03 -3.76
C THR A 68 -11.74 -1.37 -3.99
N ASN A 69 -12.00 -2.36 -3.13
CA ASN A 69 -11.46 -3.71 -3.31
C ASN A 69 -11.98 -4.37 -4.60
N LEU A 70 -13.27 -4.18 -4.93
CA LEU A 70 -13.85 -4.72 -6.16
C LEU A 70 -13.19 -4.12 -7.40
N VAL A 71 -13.05 -2.79 -7.44
CA VAL A 71 -12.44 -2.09 -8.57
C VAL A 71 -10.96 -2.48 -8.72
N CYS A 72 -10.18 -2.36 -7.64
CA CYS A 72 -8.76 -2.68 -7.67
C CYS A 72 -8.52 -4.17 -7.97
N GLY A 73 -9.19 -5.06 -7.26
CA GLY A 73 -9.05 -6.50 -7.47
C GLY A 73 -9.44 -6.94 -8.88
N SER A 74 -10.51 -6.35 -9.47
CA SER A 74 -10.91 -6.67 -10.84
C SER A 74 -9.89 -6.20 -11.86
N ILE A 75 -9.40 -4.95 -11.76
CA ILE A 75 -8.43 -4.41 -12.73
C ILE A 75 -7.09 -5.15 -12.62
N ILE A 76 -6.58 -5.34 -11.40
CA ILE A 76 -5.32 -6.05 -11.16
C ILE A 76 -5.45 -7.51 -11.62
N GLY A 77 -6.57 -8.17 -11.32
CA GLY A 77 -6.84 -9.53 -11.76
C GLY A 77 -6.93 -9.68 -13.28
N LEU A 78 -7.52 -8.71 -13.99
CA LEU A 78 -7.54 -8.71 -15.46
C LEU A 78 -6.14 -8.52 -16.04
N ILE A 79 -5.33 -7.64 -15.47
CA ILE A 79 -3.93 -7.41 -15.90
C ILE A 79 -3.10 -8.66 -15.64
N SER A 80 -3.27 -9.29 -14.48
CA SER A 80 -2.60 -10.56 -14.17
C SER A 80 -3.03 -11.67 -15.14
N TYR A 81 -4.33 -11.84 -15.38
CA TYR A 81 -4.84 -12.83 -16.35
C TYR A 81 -4.28 -12.60 -17.75
N TYR A 82 -4.17 -11.34 -18.18
CA TYR A 82 -3.52 -10.98 -19.43
C TYR A 82 -2.05 -11.42 -19.43
N GLY A 83 -1.31 -11.24 -18.34
CA GLY A 83 0.06 -11.73 -18.19
C GLY A 83 0.15 -13.25 -18.34
N PHE A 84 -0.72 -14.02 -17.65
CA PHE A 84 -0.77 -15.48 -17.79
C PHE A 84 -1.11 -15.95 -19.20
N TYR A 85 -2.03 -15.27 -19.88
CA TYR A 85 -2.45 -15.64 -21.23
C TYR A 85 -1.26 -15.58 -22.22
N TYR A 86 -0.38 -14.59 -22.09
CA TYR A 86 0.79 -14.42 -22.94
C TYR A 86 2.07 -15.08 -22.40
N ALA A 87 2.06 -15.58 -21.16
CA ALA A 87 3.22 -16.22 -20.52
C ALA A 87 3.70 -17.51 -21.22
N SER A 88 2.91 -18.07 -22.14
CA SER A 88 3.33 -19.18 -23.00
C SER A 88 4.50 -18.82 -23.93
N ASN A 89 4.76 -17.54 -24.18
CA ASN A 89 5.92 -17.05 -24.88
C ASN A 89 7.02 -16.71 -23.86
N PRO A 90 8.18 -17.40 -23.85
CA PRO A 90 9.25 -17.16 -22.86
C PRO A 90 9.81 -15.73 -22.88
N ASP A 91 9.74 -15.06 -24.04
CA ASP A 91 10.24 -13.68 -24.21
C ASP A 91 9.17 -12.62 -23.87
N TYR A 92 7.98 -13.05 -23.43
CA TYR A 92 6.91 -12.12 -23.13
C TYR A 92 7.12 -11.44 -21.78
N LEU A 93 7.20 -10.11 -21.83
CA LEU A 93 7.19 -9.25 -20.65
C LEU A 93 5.87 -8.50 -20.57
N LEU A 94 5.32 -8.39 -19.36
CA LEU A 94 4.11 -7.60 -19.15
C LEU A 94 4.38 -6.13 -19.51
N PRO A 95 3.54 -5.50 -20.35
CA PRO A 95 3.77 -4.13 -20.79
C PRO A 95 3.89 -3.15 -19.62
N GLU A 96 4.90 -2.29 -19.67
CA GLU A 96 5.24 -1.34 -18.62
C GLU A 96 4.06 -0.45 -18.19
N TYR A 97 3.24 0.00 -19.16
CA TYR A 97 2.07 0.84 -18.87
C TYR A 97 1.00 0.11 -18.03
N LEU A 98 0.86 -1.22 -18.16
CA LEU A 98 -0.04 -2.02 -17.32
C LEU A 98 0.50 -2.14 -15.90
N VAL A 99 1.80 -2.33 -15.74
CA VAL A 99 2.45 -2.38 -14.42
C VAL A 99 2.36 -1.02 -13.73
N LEU A 100 2.58 0.09 -14.46
CA LEU A 100 2.39 1.45 -13.95
C LEU A 100 0.93 1.73 -13.58
N LEU A 101 -0.04 1.19 -14.33
CA LEU A 101 -1.45 1.30 -13.99
C LEU A 101 -1.76 0.60 -12.67
N VAL A 102 -1.23 -0.61 -12.43
CA VAL A 102 -1.38 -1.31 -11.14
C VAL A 102 -0.77 -0.48 -10.02
N PHE A 103 0.44 0.05 -10.21
CA PHE A 103 1.11 0.91 -9.24
C PHE A 103 0.27 2.14 -8.89
N GLY A 104 -0.25 2.85 -9.91
CA GLY A 104 -1.10 4.02 -9.73
C GLY A 104 -2.39 3.70 -8.97
N LEU A 105 -3.07 2.61 -9.35
CA LEU A 105 -4.27 2.13 -8.66
C LEU A 105 -3.99 1.81 -7.19
N THR A 106 -2.87 1.15 -6.90
CA THR A 106 -2.46 0.80 -5.54
C THR A 106 -2.21 2.05 -4.70
N ILE A 107 -1.47 3.03 -5.22
CA ILE A 107 -1.21 4.31 -4.54
C ILE A 107 -2.51 5.08 -4.29
N PHE A 108 -3.41 5.17 -5.27
CA PHE A 108 -4.68 5.86 -5.09
C PHE A 108 -5.60 5.14 -4.12
N ASN A 109 -5.64 3.81 -4.17
CA ASN A 109 -6.39 3.02 -3.19
C ASN A 109 -5.86 3.21 -1.77
N TYR A 110 -4.54 3.24 -1.58
CA TYR A 110 -3.90 3.48 -0.30
C TYR A 110 -4.38 4.76 0.38
N ASN A 111 -4.51 5.85 -0.39
CA ASN A 111 -5.02 7.14 0.10
C ASN A 111 -6.50 7.12 0.53
N ILE A 112 -7.29 6.14 0.06
CA ILE A 112 -8.67 5.92 0.53
C ILE A 112 -8.69 4.92 1.70
N HIS A 113 -7.91 3.85 1.56
CA HIS A 113 -7.93 2.70 2.46
C HIS A 113 -7.59 3.09 3.90
N TYR A 114 -6.47 3.78 4.12
CA TYR A 114 -6.02 4.11 5.48
C TYR A 114 -6.96 5.07 6.22
N PRO A 115 -7.37 6.23 5.66
CA PRO A 115 -8.36 7.06 6.34
C PRO A 115 -9.67 6.33 6.62
N ASN A 116 -10.10 5.45 5.69
CA ASN A 116 -11.29 4.65 5.87
C ASN A 116 -11.12 3.58 6.97
N LEU A 117 -9.93 2.98 7.10
CA LEU A 117 -9.61 1.99 8.12
C LEU A 117 -9.71 2.58 9.53
N TYR A 118 -9.08 3.75 9.75
CA TYR A 118 -9.15 4.45 11.04
C TYR A 118 -10.58 4.87 11.38
N ALA A 119 -11.27 5.47 10.40
CA ALA A 119 -12.64 5.92 10.60
C ALA A 119 -13.61 4.76 10.87
N PHE A 120 -13.47 3.65 10.12
CA PHE A 120 -14.30 2.46 10.33
C PHE A 120 -14.01 1.78 11.66
N GLY A 121 -12.74 1.66 12.02
CA GLY A 121 -12.34 1.13 13.31
C GLY A 121 -12.94 1.93 14.48
N GLN A 122 -12.96 3.27 14.39
CA GLN A 122 -13.57 4.14 15.40
C GLN A 122 -15.10 4.00 15.43
N GLU A 123 -15.76 3.84 14.30
CA GLU A 123 -17.22 3.65 14.25
C GLU A 123 -17.69 2.32 14.87
N ILE A 124 -16.85 1.29 14.88
CA ILE A 124 -17.16 -0.03 15.46
C ILE A 124 -16.57 -0.25 16.86
N THR A 125 -15.89 0.75 17.43
CA THR A 125 -15.19 0.63 18.71
C THR A 125 -15.65 1.72 19.66
N GLU A 126 -15.72 1.43 20.95
CA GLU A 126 -16.04 2.42 21.98
C GLU A 126 -14.92 3.48 22.10
N LYS A 127 -15.29 4.74 22.32
CA LYS A 127 -14.35 5.89 22.41
C LYS A 127 -13.18 5.67 23.37
N LYS A 128 -13.42 5.01 24.52
CA LYS A 128 -12.37 4.71 25.51
C LYS A 128 -11.25 3.82 24.95
N ASN A 129 -11.50 3.09 23.84
CA ASN A 129 -10.57 2.14 23.24
C ASN A 129 -9.89 2.68 21.95
N TYR A 130 -10.14 3.93 21.54
CA TYR A 130 -9.57 4.49 20.31
C TYR A 130 -8.04 4.47 20.27
N GLY A 131 -7.39 4.83 21.39
CA GLY A 131 -5.92 4.78 21.48
C GLY A 131 -5.38 3.37 21.26
N LYS A 132 -6.01 2.36 21.89
CA LYS A 132 -5.64 0.94 21.74
C LYS A 132 -5.88 0.44 20.30
N LEU A 133 -7.00 0.82 19.69
CA LEU A 133 -7.32 0.49 18.29
C LEU A 133 -6.26 1.04 17.35
N ASN A 134 -5.93 2.32 17.46
CA ASN A 134 -4.93 2.96 16.61
C ASN A 134 -3.55 2.30 16.78
N SER A 135 -3.14 2.00 18.04
CA SER A 135 -1.89 1.28 18.29
C SER A 135 -1.87 -0.10 17.61
N TYR A 136 -2.98 -0.83 17.62
CA TYR A 136 -3.07 -2.12 16.94
C TYR A 136 -3.00 -1.99 15.43
N ILE A 137 -3.62 -0.97 14.85
CA ILE A 137 -3.52 -0.71 13.39
C ILE A 137 -2.07 -0.43 13.01
N GLU A 138 -1.37 0.42 13.77
CA GLU A 138 0.04 0.76 13.51
C GLU A 138 0.97 -0.45 13.66
N VAL A 139 0.89 -1.17 14.78
CA VAL A 139 1.74 -2.36 15.02
C VAL A 139 1.48 -3.42 13.95
N GLN A 140 0.21 -3.68 13.63
CA GLN A 140 -0.16 -4.61 12.58
C GLN A 140 0.40 -4.18 11.22
N GLY A 141 0.31 -2.89 10.87
CA GLY A 141 0.86 -2.35 9.63
C GLY A 141 2.37 -2.57 9.52
N GLN A 142 3.14 -2.25 10.57
CA GLN A 142 4.59 -2.43 10.60
C GLN A 142 5.00 -3.90 10.49
N VAL A 143 4.35 -4.78 11.25
CA VAL A 143 4.61 -6.23 11.19
C VAL A 143 4.30 -6.77 9.80
N THR A 144 3.14 -6.40 9.23
CA THR A 144 2.75 -6.85 7.89
C THR A 144 3.75 -6.37 6.82
N SER A 145 4.21 -5.13 6.89
CA SER A 145 5.18 -4.57 5.94
C SER A 145 6.55 -5.27 6.04
N MET A 146 7.01 -5.58 7.26
CA MET A 146 8.25 -6.31 7.48
C MET A 146 8.21 -7.71 6.86
N PHE A 147 7.12 -8.45 7.09
CA PHE A 147 6.95 -9.77 6.49
C PHE A 147 6.77 -9.69 4.97
N ALA A 148 6.00 -8.72 4.47
CA ALA A 148 5.83 -8.52 3.04
C ALA A 148 7.19 -8.28 2.34
N GLY A 149 8.07 -7.47 2.94
CA GLY A 149 9.41 -7.22 2.42
C GLY A 149 10.27 -8.49 2.35
N ALA A 150 10.28 -9.29 3.42
CA ALA A 150 11.02 -10.55 3.46
C ALA A 150 10.50 -11.56 2.42
N PHE A 151 9.17 -11.69 2.31
CA PHE A 151 8.56 -12.59 1.32
C PHE A 151 8.71 -12.08 -0.11
N ALA A 152 8.66 -10.78 -0.35
CA ALA A 152 8.92 -10.21 -1.68
C ALA A 152 10.31 -10.60 -2.17
N ALA A 153 11.34 -10.47 -1.33
CA ALA A 153 12.69 -10.89 -1.70
C ALA A 153 12.72 -12.36 -2.11
N VAL A 154 12.11 -13.26 -1.33
CA VAL A 154 12.05 -14.69 -1.62
C VAL A 154 11.30 -14.98 -2.91
N LEU A 155 10.14 -14.36 -3.11
CA LEU A 155 9.30 -14.62 -4.28
C LEU A 155 9.93 -14.08 -5.56
N LEU A 156 10.58 -12.91 -5.52
CA LEU A 156 11.14 -12.28 -6.72
C LEU A 156 12.48 -12.90 -7.17
N THR A 157 13.29 -13.38 -6.23
CA THR A 157 14.59 -13.99 -6.55
C THR A 157 14.57 -15.51 -6.60
N GLY A 158 13.52 -16.11 -6.04
CA GLY A 158 13.47 -17.55 -5.80
C GLY A 158 14.42 -18.00 -4.69
N ILE A 159 14.38 -19.27 -4.36
CA ILE A 159 15.36 -19.95 -3.49
C ILE A 159 15.78 -21.23 -4.19
N GLU A 160 17.05 -21.35 -4.51
CA GLU A 160 17.63 -22.63 -4.86
C GLU A 160 17.88 -23.46 -3.60
N SER A 161 17.81 -24.80 -3.70
CA SER A 161 18.14 -25.71 -2.59
C SER A 161 19.62 -25.52 -2.22
N SER A 162 19.90 -24.59 -1.34
CA SER A 162 21.23 -24.20 -0.91
C SER A 162 21.28 -23.98 0.59
N SER A 163 22.47 -24.05 1.16
CA SER A 163 22.69 -23.64 2.55
C SER A 163 23.17 -22.20 2.58
N PHE A 164 22.48 -21.33 3.30
CA PHE A 164 22.97 -19.98 3.57
C PHE A 164 23.31 -19.78 5.05
N ASN A 165 24.31 -18.97 5.31
CA ASN A 165 24.75 -18.64 6.65
C ASN A 165 24.02 -17.38 7.11
N LEU A 166 23.11 -17.53 8.09
CA LEU A 166 22.49 -16.40 8.77
C LEU A 166 23.07 -16.27 10.18
N ALA A 167 23.78 -15.22 10.46
CA ALA A 167 24.37 -14.95 11.77
C ALA A 167 25.21 -16.12 12.36
N GLY A 168 25.94 -16.86 11.50
CA GLY A 168 26.76 -18.01 11.90
C GLY A 168 26.03 -19.36 11.94
N PHE A 169 24.74 -19.40 11.71
CA PHE A 169 23.95 -20.64 11.60
C PHE A 169 23.80 -21.04 10.14
N LYS A 170 24.19 -22.29 9.81
CA LYS A 170 23.92 -22.88 8.50
C LYS A 170 22.47 -23.33 8.44
N ILE A 171 21.65 -22.58 7.69
CA ILE A 171 20.26 -22.94 7.43
C ILE A 171 20.24 -23.68 6.08
N GLN A 172 19.83 -24.94 6.10
CA GLN A 172 19.60 -25.72 4.90
C GLN A 172 18.13 -25.56 4.50
N VAL A 173 17.90 -25.07 3.27
CA VAL A 173 16.56 -25.02 2.67
C VAL A 173 16.44 -26.25 1.76
N PRO A 174 15.65 -27.26 2.14
CA PRO A 174 15.55 -28.51 1.40
C PRO A 174 14.59 -28.44 0.20
N PHE A 175 14.07 -27.25 -0.12
CA PHE A 175 13.12 -27.05 -1.20
C PHE A 175 13.57 -25.87 -2.07
N THR A 176 13.22 -25.93 -3.35
CA THR A 176 13.37 -24.87 -4.33
C THR A 176 12.07 -24.07 -4.43
N ILE A 177 12.16 -22.75 -4.41
CA ILE A 177 11.07 -21.84 -4.77
C ILE A 177 11.49 -21.17 -6.06
N GLU A 178 10.76 -21.39 -7.14
CA GLU A 178 10.97 -20.67 -8.39
C GLU A 178 10.62 -19.19 -8.22
N ALA A 179 11.37 -18.32 -8.89
CA ALA A 179 11.08 -16.90 -8.88
C ALA A 179 9.72 -16.62 -9.53
N TRP A 180 8.91 -15.81 -8.88
CA TRP A 180 7.60 -15.41 -9.38
C TRP A 180 7.74 -14.29 -10.39
N SER A 181 7.00 -14.41 -11.46
CA SER A 181 6.79 -13.31 -12.41
C SER A 181 5.87 -12.24 -11.83
N ILE A 182 5.94 -11.03 -12.39
CA ILE A 182 5.11 -9.91 -11.93
C ILE A 182 3.60 -10.19 -12.01
N HIS A 183 3.14 -10.96 -13.00
CA HIS A 183 1.72 -11.31 -13.15
C HIS A 183 1.25 -12.32 -12.08
N GLU A 184 2.13 -13.19 -11.55
CA GLU A 184 1.81 -14.09 -10.43
C GLU A 184 1.65 -13.29 -9.14
N VAL A 185 2.54 -12.33 -8.89
CA VAL A 185 2.40 -11.39 -7.78
C VAL A 185 1.08 -10.62 -7.86
N PHE A 186 0.71 -10.13 -9.04
CA PHE A 186 -0.56 -9.44 -9.24
C PHE A 186 -1.78 -10.36 -9.05
N MET A 187 -1.68 -11.64 -9.41
CA MET A 187 -2.76 -12.59 -9.15
C MET A 187 -2.98 -12.78 -7.65
N MET A 188 -1.90 -12.96 -6.90
CA MET A 188 -1.97 -13.06 -5.45
C MET A 188 -2.62 -11.81 -4.85
N ASP A 189 -2.21 -10.62 -5.27
CA ASP A 189 -2.76 -9.35 -4.79
C ASP A 189 -4.26 -9.25 -5.11
N ALA A 190 -4.67 -9.53 -6.36
CA ALA A 190 -6.06 -9.54 -6.77
C ALA A 190 -6.93 -10.50 -5.94
N ILE A 191 -6.46 -11.71 -5.67
CA ILE A 191 -7.17 -12.69 -4.84
C ILE A 191 -7.40 -12.13 -3.43
N THR A 192 -6.41 -11.45 -2.86
CA THR A 192 -6.55 -10.88 -1.50
C THR A 192 -7.56 -9.75 -1.42
N TYR A 193 -7.74 -8.96 -2.48
CA TYR A 193 -8.84 -7.99 -2.56
C TYR A 193 -10.20 -8.66 -2.49
N PHE A 194 -10.40 -9.79 -3.20
CA PHE A 194 -11.66 -10.53 -3.15
C PHE A 194 -11.88 -11.22 -1.79
N ILE A 195 -10.83 -11.78 -1.18
CA ILE A 195 -10.89 -12.28 0.20
C ILE A 195 -11.31 -11.16 1.15
N GLY A 196 -10.73 -9.96 0.99
CA GLY A 196 -11.09 -8.78 1.75
C GLY A 196 -12.58 -8.44 1.64
N ILE A 197 -13.17 -8.47 0.43
CA ILE A 197 -14.62 -8.27 0.23
C ILE A 197 -15.42 -9.28 1.06
N ILE A 198 -15.09 -10.57 0.96
CA ILE A 198 -15.76 -11.62 1.70
C ILE A 198 -15.70 -11.35 3.21
N LEU A 199 -14.54 -11.00 3.74
CA LEU A 199 -14.36 -10.69 5.16
C LEU A 199 -15.17 -9.46 5.58
N PHE A 200 -15.23 -8.41 4.74
CA PHE A 200 -16.04 -7.23 5.02
C PHE A 200 -17.54 -7.54 5.01
N LEU A 201 -18.01 -8.47 4.18
CA LEU A 201 -19.42 -8.88 4.15
C LEU A 201 -19.87 -9.47 5.50
N PHE A 202 -18.99 -10.20 6.21
CA PHE A 202 -19.27 -10.77 7.53
C PHE A 202 -19.30 -9.75 8.68
N ILE A 203 -18.77 -8.53 8.47
CA ILE A 203 -18.81 -7.50 9.52
C ILE A 203 -20.24 -6.96 9.64
N LYS A 204 -20.87 -7.18 10.79
CA LYS A 204 -22.13 -6.52 11.14
C LYS A 204 -21.84 -5.05 11.43
N TYR A 205 -22.43 -4.17 10.65
CA TYR A 205 -22.17 -2.74 10.74
C TYR A 205 -23.41 -1.95 10.35
N THR A 206 -23.82 -1.05 11.24
CA THR A 206 -24.90 -0.07 10.97
C THR A 206 -24.20 1.27 10.69
N PRO A 207 -24.28 1.79 9.46
CA PRO A 207 -23.66 3.07 9.13
C PRO A 207 -24.23 4.21 10.00
N ILE A 208 -23.34 5.10 10.44
CA ILE A 208 -23.77 6.36 11.06
C ILE A 208 -24.40 7.21 9.94
N ASP A 209 -25.56 7.78 10.22
CA ASP A 209 -26.24 8.67 9.27
C ASP A 209 -25.38 9.92 9.02
N LYS A 210 -25.04 10.14 7.76
CA LYS A 210 -24.18 11.24 7.31
C LYS A 210 -24.95 12.25 6.46
N SER A 211 -26.27 12.24 6.53
CA SER A 211 -27.16 13.04 5.67
C SER A 211 -26.93 14.56 5.78
N GLU A 212 -26.27 15.03 6.83
CA GLU A 212 -26.02 16.48 7.08
C GLU A 212 -24.61 16.96 6.67
N VAL A 213 -23.76 16.10 6.14
CA VAL A 213 -22.43 16.55 5.69
C VAL A 213 -22.54 17.34 4.40
N HIS A 214 -22.80 18.65 4.51
CA HIS A 214 -22.72 19.57 3.39
C HIS A 214 -21.27 19.69 2.90
N LEU A 215 -20.93 18.85 1.95
CA LEU A 215 -19.64 18.91 1.25
C LEU A 215 -19.69 20.07 0.27
N GLY A 216 -19.30 21.25 0.71
CA GLY A 216 -19.01 22.39 -0.18
C GLY A 216 -17.94 22.03 -1.21
N SER A 217 -17.72 22.90 -2.21
CA SER A 217 -16.70 22.67 -3.22
C SER A 217 -15.34 22.35 -2.56
N LEU A 218 -14.52 21.55 -3.23
CA LEU A 218 -13.16 21.17 -2.78
C LEU A 218 -12.34 22.39 -2.33
N PHE A 219 -12.47 23.49 -3.06
CA PHE A 219 -11.77 24.73 -2.77
C PHE A 219 -12.22 25.37 -1.44
N ILE A 220 -13.51 25.30 -1.12
CA ILE A 220 -14.06 25.79 0.15
C ILE A 220 -13.51 24.97 1.31
N ARG A 221 -13.41 23.65 1.15
CA ARG A 221 -12.87 22.73 2.17
C ARG A 221 -11.37 22.94 2.40
N LEU A 222 -10.59 23.12 1.34
CA LEU A 222 -9.17 23.49 1.41
C LEU A 222 -8.97 24.79 2.17
N ASN A 223 -9.70 25.83 1.80
CA ASN A 223 -9.61 27.13 2.46
C ASN A 223 -10.02 27.03 3.93
N GLY A 224 -11.06 26.23 4.22
CA GLY A 224 -11.47 25.91 5.60
C GLY A 224 -10.35 25.21 6.39
N GLY A 225 -9.68 24.25 5.79
CA GLY A 225 -8.53 23.56 6.38
C GLY A 225 -7.35 24.49 6.68
N PHE A 226 -6.98 25.34 5.71
CA PHE A 226 -5.94 26.36 5.90
C PHE A 226 -6.30 27.36 6.99
N LYS A 227 -7.55 27.83 7.00
CA LYS A 227 -8.04 28.73 8.05
C LYS A 227 -8.00 28.08 9.42
N TYR A 228 -8.39 26.78 9.52
CA TYR A 228 -8.30 26.02 10.74
C TYR A 228 -6.85 25.89 11.25
N LEU A 229 -5.91 25.53 10.38
CA LEU A 229 -4.48 25.42 10.73
C LEU A 229 -3.93 26.78 11.19
N LYS A 230 -4.28 27.85 10.51
CA LYS A 230 -3.88 29.22 10.89
C LYS A 230 -4.43 29.62 12.28
N SER A 231 -5.64 29.17 12.60
CA SER A 231 -6.29 29.42 13.90
C SER A 231 -5.79 28.50 15.02
N ASN A 232 -5.06 27.43 14.68
CA ASN A 232 -4.54 26.44 15.63
C ASN A 232 -3.04 26.25 15.45
N PRO A 233 -2.19 27.22 15.82
CA PRO A 233 -0.75 27.21 15.53
C PRO A 233 -0.04 26.00 16.16
N ASN A 234 -0.47 25.50 17.30
CA ASN A 234 0.11 24.30 17.92
C ASN A 234 -0.10 23.04 17.06
N ILE A 235 -1.29 22.89 16.46
CA ILE A 235 -1.58 21.77 15.55
C ILE A 235 -0.76 21.91 14.28
N PHE A 236 -0.67 23.12 13.73
CA PHE A 236 0.16 23.40 12.55
C PHE A 236 1.65 23.09 12.81
N ALA A 237 2.17 23.60 13.93
CA ALA A 237 3.58 23.37 14.30
C ALA A 237 3.87 21.87 14.53
N PHE A 238 3.00 21.17 15.26
CA PHE A 238 3.14 19.73 15.50
C PHE A 238 3.12 18.93 14.19
N GLY A 239 2.15 19.21 13.31
CA GLY A 239 2.05 18.53 12.02
C GLY A 239 3.28 18.79 11.14
N THR A 240 3.69 20.06 11.01
CA THR A 240 4.86 20.44 10.21
C THR A 240 6.15 19.80 10.74
N LEU A 241 6.36 19.82 12.06
CA LEU A 241 7.53 19.22 12.68
C LEU A 241 7.54 17.70 12.48
N SER A 242 6.39 17.03 12.64
CA SER A 242 6.26 15.59 12.41
C SER A 242 6.59 15.20 10.98
N TYR A 243 6.08 15.94 9.99
CA TYR A 243 6.41 15.71 8.59
C TYR A 243 7.88 15.99 8.27
N PHE A 244 8.46 17.00 8.87
CA PHE A 244 9.89 17.31 8.71
C PHE A 244 10.78 16.17 9.25
N LEU A 245 10.48 15.67 10.44
CA LEU A 245 11.17 14.52 11.02
C LEU A 245 11.01 13.26 10.16
N PHE A 246 9.80 13.02 9.64
CA PHE A 246 9.57 11.90 8.75
C PHE A 246 10.36 12.01 7.43
N ALA A 247 10.37 13.19 6.80
CA ALA A 247 11.16 13.44 5.59
C ALA A 247 12.67 13.25 5.86
N PHE A 248 13.16 13.72 6.99
CA PHE A 248 14.55 13.51 7.41
C PHE A 248 14.89 12.03 7.58
N THR A 249 13.99 11.25 8.19
CA THR A 249 14.14 9.79 8.33
C THR A 249 14.18 9.09 6.96
N LEU A 250 13.34 9.52 6.00
CA LEU A 250 13.36 8.96 4.65
C LEU A 250 14.69 9.22 3.94
N VAL A 251 15.23 10.44 4.04
CA VAL A 251 16.57 10.76 3.49
C VAL A 251 17.63 9.87 4.13
N GLN A 252 17.57 9.72 5.44
CA GLN A 252 18.54 8.91 6.19
C GLN A 252 18.51 7.44 5.76
N VAL A 253 17.33 6.85 5.64
CA VAL A 253 17.16 5.42 5.31
C VAL A 253 17.42 5.14 3.83
N HIS A 254 16.94 5.99 2.92
CA HIS A 254 16.95 5.69 1.48
C HIS A 254 18.18 6.26 0.74
N ILE A 255 18.84 7.25 1.30
CA ILE A 255 20.01 7.90 0.67
C ILE A 255 21.28 7.65 1.48
N LEU A 256 21.28 8.04 2.75
CA LEU A 256 22.52 8.01 3.55
C LEU A 256 22.92 6.59 3.95
N LEU A 257 21.98 5.74 4.33
CA LEU A 257 22.28 4.38 4.76
C LEU A 257 22.87 3.51 3.63
N PRO A 258 22.32 3.48 2.40
CA PRO A 258 22.94 2.77 1.29
C PRO A 258 24.35 3.25 0.98
N LEU A 259 24.57 4.57 0.90
CA LEU A 259 25.91 5.15 0.68
C LEU A 259 26.88 4.78 1.79
N TYR A 260 26.43 4.75 3.03
CA TYR A 260 27.25 4.36 4.17
C TYR A 260 27.64 2.88 4.08
N VAL A 261 26.69 2.00 3.75
CA VAL A 261 26.93 0.54 3.60
C VAL A 261 27.88 0.26 2.43
N GLU A 262 27.78 0.98 1.33
CA GLU A 262 28.66 0.83 0.17
C GLU A 262 30.11 1.15 0.52
N ASN A 263 30.35 2.20 1.32
CA ASN A 263 31.68 2.57 1.79
C ASN A 263 32.33 1.54 2.74
N PHE A 264 31.56 0.63 3.34
CA PHE A 264 32.10 -0.47 4.13
C PHE A 264 32.44 -1.73 3.32
N LYS A 265 32.01 -1.79 2.06
CA LYS A 265 32.31 -2.92 1.15
C LYS A 265 33.58 -2.69 0.32
N SER A 266 34.09 -1.47 0.31
CA SER A 266 35.36 -1.07 -0.30
C SER A 266 36.52 -1.16 0.71
#